data_71eacaff7880d78dd358243bb8da5fb3
#
_entry.id   71eacaff7880d78dd358243bb8da5fb3
#
_cell.length_a   1.000
_cell.length_b   1.000
_cell.length_c   1.000
_cell.angle_alpha   90.00
_cell.angle_beta   90.00
_cell.angle_gamma   90.00
#
_symmetry.space_group_name_H-M   'P 1'
#
loop_
_entity.id
_entity.type
_entity.pdbx_description
1 polymer ?
#
loop_
_entity_poly.entity_id
_entity_poly.type
_entity_poly.pdbx_seq_one_letter_code
_entity_poly.pdbx_strand_id
1 'polypeptide(L)'
;WRPEYGYFPKQAGFTAQTPASLSALWQVVNRLGGKEGYFFGNILWQTRAAMDRLVGHKLAKGRPSHTLLKPGDTVDSWKVIIVEPEKQLTLLFGMKAPGLGRLSFTLHDKGRYREIDVRAWWHPHGMPGLIYWLLMIPAHLFIFRGMARRIARLAEQITEK
;
A
#
# COMPACT_ATOMS: atom_id res chain seq x y z
N TRP A 1 14.28 -1.28 18.04
CA TRP A 1 13.63 -0.28 17.23
C TRP A 1 12.30 -0.81 16.67
N ARG A 2 11.22 -0.02 16.81
CA ARG A 2 9.87 -0.38 16.34
C ARG A 2 9.48 0.55 15.20
N PRO A 3 9.57 0.09 13.95
CA PRO A 3 9.30 0.91 12.77
C PRO A 3 7.85 1.42 12.70
N GLU A 4 6.91 0.77 13.35
CA GLU A 4 5.52 1.21 13.45
C GLU A 4 5.35 2.56 14.19
N TYR A 5 6.28 2.89 15.07
CA TYR A 5 6.34 4.16 15.80
C TYR A 5 7.39 5.12 15.24
N GLY A 6 8.07 4.74 14.15
CA GLY A 6 9.10 5.56 13.51
C GLY A 6 8.53 6.85 12.93
N TYR A 7 9.36 7.91 12.97
CA TYR A 7 9.04 9.18 12.29
C TYR A 7 9.34 9.07 10.80
N PHE A 8 8.36 9.37 9.96
CA PHE A 8 8.45 9.33 8.50
C PHE A 8 8.18 10.73 7.93
N PRO A 9 9.22 11.55 7.70
CA PRO A 9 9.05 12.98 7.35
C PRO A 9 8.58 13.20 5.91
N LYS A 10 8.69 12.21 5.05
CA LYS A 10 8.28 12.30 3.65
C LYS A 10 7.03 11.48 3.41
N GLN A 11 6.10 12.03 2.64
CA GLN A 11 4.86 11.34 2.29
C GLN A 11 4.40 11.70 0.88
N ALA A 12 3.74 10.76 0.24
CA ALA A 12 3.01 10.95 -1.01
C ALA A 12 1.80 10.03 -1.03
N GLY A 13 0.67 10.51 -1.49
CA GLY A 13 -0.54 9.72 -1.50
C GLY A 13 -1.66 10.38 -2.27
N PHE A 14 -2.81 9.71 -2.29
CA PHE A 14 -4.02 10.17 -2.93
C PHE A 14 -5.25 9.67 -2.18
N THR A 15 -6.25 10.53 -2.05
CA THR A 15 -7.55 10.20 -1.46
C THR A 15 -8.60 10.15 -2.56
N ALA A 16 -9.35 9.05 -2.65
CA ALA A 16 -10.48 8.89 -3.54
C ALA A 16 -11.78 8.81 -2.75
N GLN A 17 -12.84 9.38 -3.29
CA GLN A 17 -14.18 9.32 -2.72
C GLN A 17 -15.02 8.25 -3.42
N THR A 18 -15.94 7.62 -2.67
CA THR A 18 -16.83 6.58 -3.17
C THR A 18 -18.12 6.50 -2.35
N PRO A 19 -19.26 6.17 -2.96
CA PRO A 19 -20.49 5.85 -2.24
C PRO A 19 -20.48 4.46 -1.60
N ALA A 20 -19.48 3.60 -1.91
CA ALA A 20 -19.38 2.25 -1.37
C ALA A 20 -19.28 2.24 0.16
N SER A 21 -19.72 1.15 0.79
CA SER A 21 -19.64 0.99 2.24
C SER A 21 -18.19 0.78 2.73
N LEU A 22 -17.94 1.07 4.01
CA LEU A 22 -16.64 0.77 4.65
C LEU A 22 -16.31 -0.72 4.57
N SER A 23 -17.31 -1.58 4.76
CA SER A 23 -17.15 -3.04 4.65
C SER A 23 -16.69 -3.46 3.26
N ALA A 24 -17.29 -2.92 2.19
CA ALA A 24 -16.90 -3.20 0.82
C ALA A 24 -15.46 -2.72 0.54
N LEU A 25 -15.13 -1.51 0.96
CA LEU A 25 -13.76 -0.97 0.86
C LEU A 25 -12.76 -1.86 1.61
N TRP A 26 -13.10 -2.28 2.82
CA TRP A 26 -12.25 -3.15 3.64
C TRP A 26 -12.02 -4.52 3.00
N GLN A 27 -13.06 -5.11 2.40
CA GLN A 27 -12.94 -6.37 1.65
C GLN A 27 -11.94 -6.23 0.49
N VAL A 28 -12.01 -5.11 -0.27
CA VAL A 28 -11.08 -4.87 -1.38
C VAL A 28 -9.65 -4.70 -0.86
N VAL A 29 -9.44 -3.85 0.16
CA VAL A 29 -8.11 -3.61 0.74
C VAL A 29 -7.48 -4.91 1.24
N ASN A 30 -8.26 -5.80 1.83
CA ASN A 30 -7.77 -7.11 2.28
C ASN A 30 -7.41 -8.09 1.16
N ARG A 31 -7.73 -7.80 -0.11
CA ARG A 31 -7.30 -8.61 -1.27
C ARG A 31 -5.93 -8.22 -1.81
N LEU A 32 -5.27 -7.23 -1.19
CA LEU A 32 -3.96 -6.74 -1.60
C LEU A 32 -2.92 -7.86 -1.70
N GLY A 33 -2.10 -7.82 -2.73
CA GLY A 33 -0.99 -8.76 -2.96
C GLY A 33 -1.41 -10.08 -3.62
N GLY A 34 -0.45 -10.97 -3.80
CA GLY A 34 -0.67 -12.26 -4.44
C GLY A 34 -1.17 -12.13 -5.88
N LYS A 35 -2.24 -12.86 -6.22
CA LYS A 35 -2.84 -12.87 -7.57
C LYS A 35 -3.52 -11.55 -7.94
N GLU A 36 -4.13 -10.87 -6.99
CA GLU A 36 -4.80 -9.57 -7.19
C GLU A 36 -3.78 -8.42 -7.36
N GLY A 37 -2.56 -8.60 -6.92
CA GLY A 37 -1.50 -7.60 -6.96
C GLY A 37 -1.84 -6.35 -6.15
N TYR A 38 -1.48 -5.19 -6.70
CA TYR A 38 -1.65 -3.89 -6.03
C TYR A 38 -2.75 -3.05 -6.70
N PHE A 39 -3.71 -3.69 -7.36
CA PHE A 39 -4.89 -3.10 -8.03
C PHE A 39 -4.58 -2.19 -9.21
N PHE A 40 -3.41 -1.55 -9.25
CA PHE A 40 -3.03 -0.62 -10.31
C PHE A 40 -1.50 -0.59 -10.50
N GLY A 41 -1.07 -0.43 -11.76
CA GLY A 41 0.35 -0.29 -12.08
C GLY A 41 1.19 -1.54 -11.82
N ASN A 42 0.60 -2.74 -11.89
CA ASN A 42 1.29 -4.00 -11.61
C ASN A 42 2.59 -4.16 -12.42
N ILE A 43 2.65 -3.61 -13.64
CA ILE A 43 3.86 -3.62 -14.46
C ILE A 43 5.02 -2.84 -13.79
N LEU A 44 4.71 -1.71 -13.15
CA LEU A 44 5.72 -0.92 -12.42
C LEU A 44 6.22 -1.65 -11.18
N TRP A 45 5.32 -2.33 -10.47
CA TRP A 45 5.68 -3.19 -9.33
C TRP A 45 6.51 -4.39 -9.77
N GLN A 46 6.19 -4.99 -10.92
CA GLN A 46 6.97 -6.08 -11.51
C GLN A 46 8.36 -5.62 -11.97
N THR A 47 8.45 -4.45 -12.62
CA THR A 47 9.72 -3.86 -13.02
C THR A 47 10.61 -3.59 -11.83
N ARG A 48 10.04 -3.01 -10.76
CA ARG A 48 10.75 -2.82 -9.51
C ARG A 48 11.23 -4.15 -8.91
N ALA A 49 10.36 -5.15 -8.86
CA ALA A 49 10.72 -6.49 -8.39
C ALA A 49 11.83 -7.13 -9.23
N ALA A 50 11.87 -6.87 -10.54
CA ALA A 50 12.95 -7.32 -11.40
C ALA A 50 14.26 -6.62 -11.08
N MET A 51 14.24 -5.30 -10.85
CA MET A 51 15.42 -4.53 -10.42
C MET A 51 15.96 -5.02 -9.07
N ASP A 52 15.09 -5.27 -8.10
CA ASP A 52 15.49 -5.79 -6.79
C ASP A 52 16.17 -7.17 -6.90
N ARG A 53 15.72 -8.01 -7.86
CA ARG A 53 16.38 -9.31 -8.15
C ARG A 53 17.80 -9.13 -8.72
N LEU A 54 18.00 -8.16 -9.59
CA LEU A 54 19.33 -7.86 -10.16
C LEU A 54 20.32 -7.45 -9.07
N VAL A 55 19.85 -6.84 -8.00
CA VAL A 55 20.65 -6.47 -6.82
C VAL A 55 20.79 -7.64 -5.82
N GLY A 56 20.38 -8.85 -6.21
CA GLY A 56 20.55 -10.06 -5.40
C GLY A 56 19.51 -10.23 -4.29
N HIS A 57 18.37 -9.55 -4.37
CA HIS A 57 17.29 -9.68 -3.41
C HIS A 57 16.29 -10.76 -3.85
N LYS A 58 16.20 -11.83 -3.08
CA LYS A 58 15.11 -12.82 -3.24
C LYS A 58 13.84 -12.22 -2.64
N LEU A 59 12.99 -11.68 -3.49
CA LEU A 59 11.67 -11.22 -3.07
C LEU A 59 10.81 -12.43 -2.71
N ALA A 60 10.31 -12.46 -1.50
CA ALA A 60 9.22 -13.37 -1.15
C ALA A 60 8.00 -12.99 -1.99
N LYS A 61 7.43 -13.96 -2.71
CA LYS A 61 6.15 -13.81 -3.40
C LYS A 61 5.13 -14.65 -2.67
N GLY A 62 4.00 -14.07 -2.42
CA GLY A 62 2.87 -14.81 -1.88
C GLY A 62 2.09 -14.01 -0.86
N ARG A 63 0.97 -14.58 -0.53
CA ARG A 63 0.03 -14.07 0.45
C ARG A 63 -0.29 -15.21 1.42
N PRO A 64 -0.56 -14.92 2.71
CA PRO A 64 -1.07 -15.92 3.63
C PRO A 64 -2.33 -16.60 3.09
N SER A 65 -2.55 -17.85 3.43
CA SER A 65 -3.70 -18.64 2.99
C SER A 65 -5.04 -18.15 3.58
N HIS A 66 -4.99 -17.42 4.68
CA HIS A 66 -6.19 -16.84 5.30
C HIS A 66 -6.66 -15.56 4.59
N THR A 67 -7.98 -15.37 4.58
CA THR A 67 -8.63 -14.29 3.81
C THR A 67 -8.37 -12.90 4.39
N LEU A 68 -8.31 -12.77 5.72
CA LEU A 68 -8.08 -11.50 6.41
C LEU A 68 -6.62 -11.40 6.86
N LEU A 69 -5.99 -10.28 6.52
CA LEU A 69 -4.63 -9.97 6.95
C LEU A 69 -4.55 -9.70 8.45
N LYS A 70 -3.44 -10.11 9.06
CA LYS A 70 -3.15 -9.90 10.48
C LYS A 70 -1.78 -9.24 10.65
N PRO A 71 -1.56 -8.48 11.74
CA PRO A 71 -0.22 -7.98 12.07
C PRO A 71 0.79 -9.13 12.13
N GLY A 72 1.93 -8.95 11.49
CA GLY A 72 2.98 -9.97 11.37
C GLY A 72 2.94 -10.76 10.07
N ASP A 73 1.83 -10.76 9.33
CA ASP A 73 1.74 -11.40 8.01
C ASP A 73 2.72 -10.76 7.02
N THR A 74 3.13 -11.56 6.03
CA THR A 74 3.93 -11.07 4.91
C THR A 74 3.11 -11.18 3.64
N VAL A 75 2.94 -10.06 2.95
CA VAL A 75 2.29 -9.98 1.64
C VAL A 75 3.34 -9.59 0.62
N ASP A 76 3.73 -10.52 -0.23
CA ASP A 76 4.90 -10.36 -1.10
C ASP A 76 6.14 -9.95 -0.28
N SER A 77 6.68 -8.76 -0.51
CA SER A 77 7.83 -8.23 0.24
C SER A 77 7.44 -7.21 1.33
N TRP A 78 6.16 -7.12 1.64
CA TRP A 78 5.63 -6.21 2.64
C TRP A 78 5.26 -6.93 3.93
N LYS A 79 5.61 -6.36 5.07
CA LYS A 79 5.18 -6.87 6.38
C LYS A 79 3.97 -6.07 6.85
N VAL A 80 2.89 -6.77 7.19
CA VAL A 80 1.71 -6.15 7.80
C VAL A 80 2.05 -5.73 9.23
N ILE A 81 1.88 -4.46 9.55
CA ILE A 81 2.20 -3.93 10.90
C ILE A 81 0.99 -3.42 11.65
N ILE A 82 -0.01 -2.87 10.96
CA ILE A 82 -1.25 -2.38 11.56
C ILE A 82 -2.44 -2.93 10.76
N VAL A 83 -3.41 -3.49 11.46
CA VAL A 83 -4.70 -3.91 10.92
C VAL A 83 -5.79 -3.44 11.89
N GLU A 84 -6.52 -2.44 11.50
CA GLU A 84 -7.73 -1.98 12.18
C GLU A 84 -8.90 -2.17 11.22
N PRO A 85 -9.80 -3.15 11.46
CA PRO A 85 -10.91 -3.45 10.56
C PRO A 85 -11.74 -2.22 10.22
N GLU A 86 -12.05 -2.07 8.92
CA GLU A 86 -12.82 -0.95 8.35
C GLU A 86 -12.21 0.45 8.59
N LYS A 87 -10.95 0.50 9.04
CA LYS A 87 -10.30 1.75 9.37
C LYS A 87 -8.92 1.89 8.72
N GLN A 88 -8.01 0.94 8.97
CA GLN A 88 -6.63 1.07 8.53
C GLN A 88 -5.93 -0.26 8.30
N LEU A 89 -5.18 -0.33 7.19
CA LEU A 89 -4.18 -1.35 6.93
C LEU A 89 -2.85 -0.66 6.64
N THR A 90 -1.78 -1.01 7.36
CA THR A 90 -0.45 -0.46 7.14
C THR A 90 0.57 -1.57 6.94
N LEU A 91 1.35 -1.41 5.88
CA LEU A 91 2.40 -2.33 5.46
C LEU A 91 3.76 -1.65 5.62
N LEU A 92 4.72 -2.39 6.14
CA LEU A 92 6.11 -1.96 6.22
C LEU A 92 6.90 -2.49 5.02
N PHE A 93 7.72 -1.63 4.45
CA PHE A 93 8.59 -1.95 3.34
C PHE A 93 9.69 -2.95 3.73
N GLY A 94 9.71 -4.10 3.10
CA GLY A 94 10.64 -5.19 3.40
C GLY A 94 11.78 -5.36 2.39
N MET A 95 11.96 -4.41 1.47
CA MET A 95 12.96 -4.47 0.41
C MET A 95 14.20 -3.65 0.76
N LYS A 96 15.35 -3.97 0.14
CA LYS A 96 16.55 -3.14 0.26
C LYS A 96 16.35 -1.82 -0.47
N ALA A 97 16.36 -0.74 0.27
CA ALA A 97 16.28 0.62 -0.25
C ALA A 97 17.03 1.57 0.68
N PRO A 98 17.48 2.73 0.20
CA PRO A 98 18.20 3.69 1.04
C PRO A 98 17.25 4.44 1.98
N GLY A 99 16.49 3.72 2.80
CA GLY A 99 15.54 4.26 3.75
C GLY A 99 14.51 3.22 4.20
N LEU A 100 13.58 3.69 5.00
CA LEU A 100 12.44 2.92 5.49
C LEU A 100 11.15 3.49 4.93
N GLY A 101 10.25 2.63 4.49
CA GLY A 101 8.97 3.03 3.96
C GLY A 101 7.82 2.22 4.54
N ARG A 102 6.67 2.84 4.60
CA ARG A 102 5.41 2.15 4.87
C ARG A 102 4.35 2.63 3.89
N LEU A 103 3.42 1.75 3.58
CA LEU A 103 2.26 2.01 2.74
C LEU A 103 1.01 1.84 3.60
N SER A 104 0.21 2.89 3.69
CA SER A 104 -1.02 2.91 4.49
C SER A 104 -2.25 3.04 3.59
N PHE A 105 -3.26 2.25 3.91
CA PHE A 105 -4.61 2.35 3.37
C PHE A 105 -5.52 2.76 4.53
N THR A 106 -6.09 3.95 4.45
CA THR A 106 -6.95 4.48 5.53
C THR A 106 -8.33 4.77 4.98
N LEU A 107 -9.35 4.32 5.70
CA LEU A 107 -10.75 4.51 5.35
C LEU A 107 -11.38 5.54 6.26
N HIS A 108 -12.15 6.46 5.69
CA HIS A 108 -12.89 7.48 6.42
C HIS A 108 -14.37 7.45 6.02
N ASP A 109 -15.25 7.44 7.01
CA ASP A 109 -16.68 7.64 6.80
C ASP A 109 -16.99 9.14 6.91
N LYS A 110 -17.55 9.70 5.83
CA LYS A 110 -17.98 11.11 5.77
C LYS A 110 -19.51 11.23 5.75
N GLY A 111 -20.23 10.16 6.07
CA GLY A 111 -21.68 10.10 6.06
C GLY A 111 -22.25 9.88 4.66
N ARG A 112 -22.25 10.88 3.80
CA ARG A 112 -22.76 10.79 2.42
C ARG A 112 -21.88 9.97 1.49
N TYR A 113 -20.60 9.94 1.75
CA TYR A 113 -19.58 9.21 0.99
C TYR A 113 -18.50 8.69 1.92
N ARG A 114 -17.66 7.82 1.42
CA ARG A 114 -16.46 7.30 2.12
C ARG A 114 -15.23 7.70 1.34
N GLU A 115 -14.12 7.74 2.04
CA GLU A 115 -12.82 8.04 1.45
C GLU A 115 -11.88 6.87 1.68
N ILE A 116 -11.12 6.54 0.64
CA ILE A 116 -9.94 5.68 0.70
C ILE A 116 -8.70 6.54 0.46
N ASP A 117 -7.82 6.64 1.46
CA ASP A 117 -6.52 7.28 1.34
C ASP A 117 -5.43 6.21 1.18
N VAL A 118 -4.70 6.29 0.08
CA VAL A 118 -3.54 5.44 -0.19
C VAL A 118 -2.30 6.31 -0.12
N ARG A 119 -1.44 6.03 0.86
CA ARG A 119 -0.32 6.90 1.18
C ARG A 119 0.94 6.14 1.51
N ALA A 120 2.05 6.51 0.85
CA ALA A 120 3.39 6.08 1.22
C ALA A 120 4.02 7.08 2.18
N TRP A 121 4.70 6.54 3.18
CA TRP A 121 5.50 7.27 4.15
C TRP A 121 6.94 6.81 4.04
N TRP A 122 7.87 7.75 4.05
CA TRP A 122 9.28 7.47 3.83
C TRP A 122 10.17 8.16 4.84
N HIS A 123 11.11 7.39 5.38
CA HIS A 123 12.21 7.89 6.20
C HIS A 123 13.51 7.65 5.41
N PRO A 124 14.08 8.71 4.78
CA PRO A 124 15.28 8.56 3.96
C PRO A 124 16.49 8.23 4.84
N HIS A 125 17.37 7.36 4.33
CA HIS A 125 18.65 7.09 4.95
C HIS A 125 19.72 7.95 4.24
N GLY A 126 19.96 9.12 4.80
CA GLY A 126 20.91 10.11 4.26
C GLY A 126 20.50 10.68 2.89
N MET A 127 21.46 11.28 2.19
CA MET A 127 21.23 11.89 0.87
C MET A 127 20.80 10.88 -0.20
N PRO A 128 21.34 9.66 -0.29
CA PRO A 128 20.85 8.68 -1.26
C PRO A 128 19.36 8.36 -1.09
N GLY A 129 18.89 8.27 0.14
CA GLY A 129 17.47 8.03 0.44
C GLY A 129 16.57 9.20 0.07
N LEU A 130 17.06 10.42 0.20
CA LEU A 130 16.33 11.61 -0.20
C LEU A 130 16.26 11.72 -1.74
N ILE A 131 17.35 11.51 -2.44
CA ILE A 131 17.39 11.52 -3.91
C ILE A 131 16.45 10.44 -4.47
N TYR A 132 16.52 9.23 -3.92
CA TYR A 132 15.62 8.14 -4.30
C TYR A 132 14.15 8.55 -4.15
N TRP A 133 13.78 9.15 -3.03
CA TRP A 133 12.41 9.64 -2.80
C TRP A 133 11.97 10.67 -3.84
N LEU A 134 12.81 11.68 -4.11
CA LEU A 134 12.50 12.74 -5.07
C LEU A 134 12.30 12.21 -6.48
N LEU A 135 13.13 11.26 -6.91
CA LEU A 135 13.01 10.61 -8.22
C LEU A 135 11.73 9.77 -8.34
N MET A 136 11.26 9.20 -7.22
CA MET A 136 10.08 8.34 -7.20
C MET A 136 8.76 9.11 -7.06
N ILE A 137 8.77 10.40 -6.73
CA ILE A 137 7.53 11.19 -6.52
C ILE A 137 6.58 11.10 -7.71
N PRO A 138 6.97 11.33 -8.97
CA PRO A 138 6.03 11.27 -10.10
C PRO A 138 5.36 9.90 -10.23
N ALA A 139 6.15 8.83 -10.08
CA ALA A 139 5.64 7.46 -10.12
C ALA A 139 4.69 7.17 -8.95
N HIS A 140 5.03 7.62 -7.75
CA HIS A 140 4.19 7.45 -6.56
C HIS A 140 2.83 8.14 -6.71
N LEU A 141 2.79 9.38 -7.17
CA LEU A 141 1.55 10.13 -7.37
C LEU A 141 0.64 9.44 -8.39
N PHE A 142 1.22 8.99 -9.52
CA PHE A 142 0.49 8.26 -10.54
C PHE A 142 -0.07 6.93 -10.02
N ILE A 143 0.76 6.13 -9.35
CA ILE A 143 0.39 4.81 -8.83
C ILE A 143 -0.69 4.95 -7.75
N PHE A 144 -0.50 5.82 -6.77
CA PHE A 144 -1.44 5.93 -5.63
C PHE A 144 -2.79 6.49 -6.05
N ARG A 145 -2.80 7.43 -7.00
CA ARG A 145 -4.05 7.90 -7.62
C ARG A 145 -4.80 6.74 -8.31
N GLY A 146 -4.08 5.94 -9.08
CA GLY A 146 -4.66 4.78 -9.76
C GLY A 146 -5.16 3.72 -8.79
N MET A 147 -4.38 3.40 -7.74
CA MET A 147 -4.75 2.44 -6.71
C MET A 147 -6.00 2.88 -5.95
N ALA A 148 -6.03 4.10 -5.43
CA ALA A 148 -7.17 4.62 -4.67
C ALA A 148 -8.47 4.59 -5.49
N ARG A 149 -8.42 5.04 -6.74
CA ARG A 149 -9.57 5.01 -7.67
C ARG A 149 -10.01 3.59 -8.01
N ARG A 150 -9.06 2.68 -8.20
CA ARG A 150 -9.39 1.28 -8.51
C ARG A 150 -10.02 0.58 -7.31
N ILE A 151 -9.51 0.80 -6.11
CA ILE A 151 -10.10 0.27 -4.86
C ILE A 151 -11.53 0.78 -4.71
N ALA A 152 -11.76 2.09 -4.90
CA ALA A 152 -13.07 2.69 -4.83
C ALA A 152 -14.06 2.03 -5.81
N ARG A 153 -13.69 1.88 -7.08
CA ARG A 153 -14.52 1.22 -8.10
C ARG A 153 -14.83 -0.25 -7.79
N LEU A 154 -13.84 -1.00 -7.32
CA LEU A 154 -14.04 -2.40 -6.94
C LEU A 154 -15.00 -2.53 -5.75
N ALA A 155 -14.93 -1.61 -4.79
CA ALA A 155 -15.85 -1.57 -3.66
C ALA A 155 -17.29 -1.24 -4.09
N GLU A 156 -17.47 -0.33 -5.04
CA GLU A 156 -18.79 -0.02 -5.63
C GLU A 156 -19.43 -1.26 -6.25
N GLN A 157 -18.66 -2.04 -7.02
CA GLN A 157 -19.13 -3.30 -7.63
C GLN A 157 -19.55 -4.37 -6.60
N ILE A 158 -18.98 -4.35 -5.40
CA ILE A 158 -19.39 -5.24 -4.31
C ILE A 158 -20.70 -4.77 -3.68
N THR A 159 -20.89 -3.47 -3.57
CA THR A 159 -22.08 -2.87 -2.95
C THR A 159 -23.32 -3.00 -3.82
N GLU A 160 -23.18 -3.07 -5.15
CA GLU A 160 -24.27 -3.21 -6.12
C GLU A 160 -24.80 -4.65 -6.27
N LYS A 161 -24.13 -5.63 -5.67
CA LYS A 161 -24.55 -7.05 -5.64
C LYS A 161 -25.24 -7.41 -4.35
#